data_fd3771e73ea8617cbc6e0b6524e7a04e
#
_entry.id   fd3771e73ea8617cbc6e0b6524e7a04e
#
_cell.length_a   1.000
_cell.length_b   1.000
_cell.length_c   1.000
_cell.angle_alpha   90.00
_cell.angle_beta   90.00
_cell.angle_gamma   90.00
#
_symmetry.space_group_name_H-M   'P 1'
#
loop_
_entity.id
_entity.type
_entity.pdbx_description
1 polymer ?
#
loop_
_entity_poly.entity_id
_entity_poly.type
_entity_poly.pdbx_seq_one_letter_code
_entity_poly.pdbx_strand_id
1 'polypeptide(L)'
;MRIGIVSGTDRPLLRSDANHRNYAKFHGYEYKFDTSVYLDLSTPHFRKIHSVKSVLNDCDWAFWLDDDAFFTNMAIPLETFLNDVNEDHFLVICASPVNPKGGWTYLSAGQFFLKNNRRAQDFLDEVLATPVETARAWWDASRYGIFTGGDQDVIVYTLVTRNMLEDTKICPYDAFNSRPYHYGCRLDEHFLVHFPGGRNKRDAVIEFGARFGVDETLINSDQALAPTIDEG
;
A
#
# COMPACT_ATOMS: atom_id res chain seq x y z
N MET A 1 -16.61 6.81 -10.60
CA MET A 1 -15.51 6.96 -9.62
C MET A 1 -14.20 6.66 -10.32
N ARG A 2 -13.23 7.58 -10.25
CA ARG A 2 -11.88 7.37 -10.81
C ARG A 2 -10.93 7.00 -9.68
N ILE A 3 -10.22 5.88 -9.83
CA ILE A 3 -9.19 5.45 -8.88
C ILE A 3 -7.84 5.55 -9.59
N GLY A 4 -6.91 6.28 -8.97
CA GLY A 4 -5.52 6.35 -9.42
C GLY A 4 -4.63 5.45 -8.56
N ILE A 5 -3.88 4.55 -9.17
CA ILE A 5 -2.87 3.74 -8.47
C ILE A 5 -1.55 4.49 -8.48
N VAL A 6 -0.94 4.63 -7.32
CA VAL A 6 0.40 5.22 -7.18
C VAL A 6 1.29 4.32 -6.36
N SER A 7 2.47 4.07 -6.87
CA SER A 7 3.56 3.36 -6.20
C SER A 7 4.86 4.11 -6.44
N GLY A 8 5.91 3.77 -5.75
CA GLY A 8 7.20 4.40 -6.02
C GLY A 8 8.32 3.94 -5.11
N THR A 9 9.54 4.15 -5.59
CA THR A 9 10.78 3.84 -4.86
C THR A 9 11.92 4.73 -5.32
N ASP A 10 12.87 4.99 -4.46
CA ASP A 10 14.15 5.61 -4.82
C ASP A 10 15.19 4.58 -5.32
N ARG A 11 14.88 3.28 -5.15
CA ARG A 11 15.76 2.16 -5.50
C ARG A 11 14.95 1.02 -6.09
N PRO A 12 14.71 1.01 -7.41
CA PRO A 12 13.90 -0.02 -8.07
C PRO A 12 14.65 -1.38 -8.08
N LEU A 13 14.53 -2.12 -6.98
CA LEU A 13 15.15 -3.45 -6.81
C LEU A 13 14.20 -4.59 -7.17
N LEU A 14 12.89 -4.31 -7.19
CA LEU A 14 11.83 -5.27 -7.42
C LEU A 14 11.13 -4.99 -8.75
N ARG A 15 10.46 -6.00 -9.29
CA ARG A 15 9.67 -5.91 -10.54
C ARG A 15 8.18 -5.65 -10.27
N SER A 16 7.86 -5.04 -9.14
CA SER A 16 6.49 -4.70 -8.75
C SER A 16 5.82 -3.71 -9.71
N ASP A 17 6.60 -2.82 -10.32
CA ASP A 17 6.08 -1.89 -11.34
C ASP A 17 5.43 -2.62 -12.52
N ALA A 18 5.99 -3.74 -12.97
CA ALA A 18 5.42 -4.57 -14.02
C ALA A 18 4.09 -5.21 -13.57
N ASN A 19 4.02 -5.71 -12.34
CA ASN A 19 2.82 -6.27 -11.72
C ASN A 19 1.72 -5.21 -11.59
N HIS A 20 2.05 -4.05 -11.02
CA HIS A 20 1.11 -2.95 -10.82
C HIS A 20 0.55 -2.41 -12.14
N ARG A 21 1.42 -2.24 -13.14
CA ARG A 21 1.02 -1.80 -14.49
C ARG A 21 0.09 -2.79 -15.17
N ASN A 22 0.39 -4.10 -15.04
CA ASN A 22 -0.47 -5.14 -15.59
C ASN A 22 -1.87 -5.10 -14.96
N TYR A 23 -1.95 -5.00 -13.63
CA TYR A 23 -3.21 -4.89 -12.91
C TYR A 23 -3.97 -3.60 -13.30
N ALA A 24 -3.31 -2.46 -13.31
CA ALA A 24 -3.91 -1.19 -13.69
C ALA A 24 -4.48 -1.24 -15.12
N LYS A 25 -3.72 -1.79 -16.07
CA LYS A 25 -4.16 -1.95 -17.46
C LYS A 25 -5.36 -2.90 -17.57
N PHE A 26 -5.36 -4.01 -16.82
CA PHE A 26 -6.46 -4.98 -16.82
C PHE A 26 -7.80 -4.35 -16.41
N HIS A 27 -7.78 -3.44 -15.43
CA HIS A 27 -8.98 -2.78 -14.93
C HIS A 27 -9.24 -1.40 -15.52
N GLY A 28 -8.32 -0.85 -16.31
CA GLY A 28 -8.45 0.51 -16.87
C GLY A 28 -8.14 1.62 -15.85
N TYR A 29 -7.36 1.34 -14.80
CA TYR A 29 -6.92 2.36 -13.85
C TYR A 29 -5.72 3.15 -14.38
N GLU A 30 -5.63 4.43 -14.02
CA GLU A 30 -4.40 5.19 -14.18
C GLU A 30 -3.35 4.69 -13.18
N TYR A 31 -2.10 4.57 -13.64
CA TYR A 31 -0.98 4.12 -12.81
C TYR A 31 0.22 5.04 -12.93
N LYS A 32 0.72 5.47 -11.78
CA LYS A 32 1.96 6.24 -11.67
C LYS A 32 2.98 5.49 -10.83
N PHE A 33 4.16 5.25 -11.39
CA PHE A 33 5.34 4.80 -10.65
C PHE A 33 6.26 5.99 -10.40
N ASP A 34 6.34 6.44 -9.14
CA ASP A 34 7.07 7.63 -8.76
C ASP A 34 8.51 7.29 -8.36
N THR A 35 9.47 7.75 -9.16
CA THR A 35 10.92 7.65 -8.89
C THR A 35 11.54 8.99 -8.53
N SER A 36 10.74 10.00 -8.24
CA SER A 36 11.20 11.35 -7.88
C SER A 36 12.11 11.30 -6.65
N VAL A 37 13.12 12.14 -6.64
CA VAL A 37 13.98 12.35 -5.47
C VAL A 37 13.36 13.49 -4.65
N TYR A 38 12.93 13.17 -3.44
CA TYR A 38 12.46 14.16 -2.49
C TYR A 38 13.62 14.49 -1.52
N LEU A 39 13.91 15.77 -1.40
CA LEU A 39 14.87 16.27 -0.44
C LEU A 39 14.18 16.52 0.91
N ASP A 40 14.96 16.52 1.98
CA ASP A 40 14.50 16.89 3.33
C ASP A 40 13.41 15.98 3.95
N LEU A 41 13.36 14.71 3.52
CA LEU A 41 12.49 13.73 4.16
C LEU A 41 12.99 13.34 5.55
N SER A 42 12.09 13.29 6.54
CA SER A 42 12.40 12.76 7.88
C SER A 42 12.92 11.33 7.84
N THR A 43 12.35 10.50 6.98
CA THR A 43 12.85 9.18 6.57
C THR A 43 12.47 8.93 5.11
N PRO A 44 13.15 8.00 4.38
CA PRO A 44 12.79 7.68 2.99
C PRO A 44 11.33 7.23 2.80
N HIS A 45 10.69 6.73 3.86
CA HIS A 45 9.30 6.25 3.82
C HIS A 45 8.27 7.37 3.59
N PHE A 46 8.60 8.63 3.98
CA PHE A 46 7.70 9.78 3.78
C PHE A 46 7.49 10.16 2.31
N ARG A 47 8.31 9.63 1.38
CA ARG A 47 8.11 9.82 -0.05
C ARG A 47 6.70 9.46 -0.51
N LYS A 48 6.10 8.39 0.07
CA LYS A 48 4.74 7.96 -0.28
C LYS A 48 3.71 9.07 -0.10
N ILE A 49 3.86 9.90 0.92
CA ILE A 49 2.94 11.01 1.19
C ILE A 49 3.01 12.05 0.07
N HIS A 50 4.21 12.39 -0.39
CA HIS A 50 4.41 13.28 -1.54
C HIS A 50 3.89 12.66 -2.84
N SER A 51 4.17 11.36 -3.07
CA SER A 51 3.72 10.66 -4.26
C SER A 51 2.19 10.61 -4.33
N VAL A 52 1.51 10.28 -3.23
CA VAL A 52 0.03 10.29 -3.15
C VAL A 52 -0.50 11.70 -3.39
N LYS A 53 0.06 12.70 -2.72
CA LYS A 53 -0.36 14.11 -2.88
C LYS A 53 -0.25 14.59 -4.33
N SER A 54 0.74 14.08 -5.08
CA SER A 54 0.96 14.47 -6.48
C SER A 54 -0.08 13.94 -7.47
N VAL A 55 -0.87 12.93 -7.10
CA VAL A 55 -1.91 12.33 -7.97
C VAL A 55 -3.33 12.53 -7.44
N LEU A 56 -3.47 12.90 -6.17
CA LEU A 56 -4.76 12.93 -5.50
C LEU A 56 -5.78 13.85 -6.18
N ASN A 57 -5.33 14.97 -6.77
CA ASN A 57 -6.21 15.92 -7.45
C ASN A 57 -6.76 15.40 -8.81
N ASP A 58 -6.15 14.34 -9.37
CA ASP A 58 -6.49 13.80 -10.68
C ASP A 58 -7.51 12.65 -10.60
N CYS A 59 -7.86 12.20 -9.39
CA CYS A 59 -8.76 11.08 -9.14
C CYS A 59 -9.74 11.35 -7.99
N ASP A 60 -10.75 10.50 -7.83
CA ASP A 60 -11.67 10.54 -6.69
C ASP A 60 -11.06 9.84 -5.47
N TRP A 61 -10.27 8.76 -5.73
CA TRP A 61 -9.50 8.01 -4.75
C TRP A 61 -8.12 7.71 -5.29
N ALA A 62 -7.07 7.93 -4.51
CA ALA A 62 -5.73 7.43 -4.76
C ALA A 62 -5.51 6.13 -3.98
N PHE A 63 -5.00 5.08 -4.64
CA PHE A 63 -4.55 3.85 -3.99
C PHE A 63 -3.03 3.83 -3.97
N TRP A 64 -2.45 3.99 -2.78
CA TRP A 64 -1.03 3.80 -2.55
C TRP A 64 -0.70 2.32 -2.42
N LEU A 65 0.43 1.92 -2.99
CA LEU A 65 0.94 0.55 -2.96
C LEU A 65 2.47 0.61 -2.86
N ASP A 66 3.05 0.09 -1.77
CA ASP A 66 4.50 0.01 -1.60
C ASP A 66 5.12 -0.85 -2.72
N ASP A 67 6.38 -0.56 -3.08
CA ASP A 67 7.12 -1.25 -4.15
C ASP A 67 7.46 -2.71 -3.83
N ASP A 68 7.22 -3.15 -2.60
CA ASP A 68 7.35 -4.54 -2.15
C ASP A 68 5.99 -5.25 -1.92
N ALA A 69 4.94 -4.71 -2.50
CA ALA A 69 3.62 -5.33 -2.55
C ALA A 69 3.26 -5.67 -4.01
N PHE A 70 2.53 -6.77 -4.22
CA PHE A 70 2.18 -7.28 -5.55
C PHE A 70 0.73 -7.75 -5.57
N PHE A 71 -0.01 -7.39 -6.60
CA PHE A 71 -1.32 -8.00 -6.86
C PHE A 71 -1.15 -9.47 -7.22
N THR A 72 -1.92 -10.33 -6.59
CA THR A 72 -1.89 -11.78 -6.79
C THR A 72 -3.23 -12.31 -7.29
N ASN A 73 -4.32 -11.63 -7.00
CA ASN A 73 -5.62 -11.90 -7.62
C ASN A 73 -6.03 -10.72 -8.52
N MET A 74 -5.69 -10.82 -9.80
CA MET A 74 -5.96 -9.78 -10.79
C MET A 74 -7.46 -9.55 -11.06
N ALA A 75 -8.34 -10.50 -10.69
CA ALA A 75 -9.78 -10.40 -11.00
C ALA A 75 -10.56 -9.47 -10.06
N ILE A 76 -10.01 -9.15 -8.88
CA ILE A 76 -10.69 -8.31 -7.88
C ILE A 76 -10.44 -6.83 -8.21
N PRO A 77 -11.48 -6.04 -8.52
CA PRO A 77 -11.32 -4.61 -8.76
C PRO A 77 -11.18 -3.83 -7.45
N LEU A 78 -10.51 -2.69 -7.48
CA LEU A 78 -10.26 -1.82 -6.30
C LEU A 78 -11.55 -1.31 -5.67
N GLU A 79 -12.60 -1.10 -6.44
CA GLU A 79 -13.92 -0.66 -6.00
C GLU A 79 -14.51 -1.59 -4.93
N THR A 80 -14.17 -2.88 -4.96
CA THR A 80 -14.61 -3.88 -3.96
C THR A 80 -14.32 -3.42 -2.52
N PHE A 81 -13.20 -2.75 -2.29
CA PHE A 81 -12.79 -2.29 -0.96
C PHE A 81 -13.44 -0.97 -0.54
N LEU A 82 -14.10 -0.30 -1.49
CA LEU A 82 -14.78 0.97 -1.29
C LEU A 82 -16.31 0.86 -1.18
N ASN A 83 -16.90 -0.33 -1.40
CA ASN A 83 -18.36 -0.52 -1.43
C ASN A 83 -19.06 -0.13 -0.12
N ASP A 84 -18.44 -0.38 1.05
CA ASP A 84 -19.00 -0.08 2.37
C ASP A 84 -18.35 1.19 3.01
N VAL A 85 -17.79 2.06 2.17
CA VAL A 85 -17.21 3.32 2.62
C VAL A 85 -18.30 4.37 2.65
N ASN A 86 -18.53 4.99 3.81
CA ASN A 86 -19.47 6.10 3.94
C ASN A 86 -18.85 7.43 3.44
N GLU A 87 -19.68 8.48 3.37
CA GLU A 87 -19.24 9.78 2.84
C GLU A 87 -18.17 10.44 3.69
N ASP A 88 -18.15 10.19 5.00
CA ASP A 88 -17.22 10.80 5.95
C ASP A 88 -15.85 10.15 5.90
N HIS A 89 -15.75 8.88 5.48
CA HIS A 89 -14.47 8.21 5.38
C HIS A 89 -13.59 8.84 4.29
N PHE A 90 -12.39 9.27 4.70
CA PHE A 90 -11.38 9.80 3.77
C PHE A 90 -10.21 8.84 3.55
N LEU A 91 -10.00 7.89 4.47
CA LEU A 91 -8.92 6.90 4.46
C LEU A 91 -9.49 5.49 4.61
N VAL A 92 -9.04 4.56 3.77
CA VAL A 92 -9.28 3.11 3.93
C VAL A 92 -7.93 2.42 4.01
N ILE A 93 -7.65 1.75 5.12
CA ILE A 93 -6.34 1.17 5.44
C ILE A 93 -6.53 -0.16 6.15
N CYS A 94 -5.54 -1.07 6.07
CA CYS A 94 -5.61 -2.34 6.76
C CYS A 94 -4.97 -2.30 8.15
N ALA A 95 -5.53 -3.05 9.08
CA ALA A 95 -4.80 -3.50 10.25
C ALA A 95 -3.58 -4.33 9.83
N SER A 96 -2.54 -4.36 10.64
CA SER A 96 -1.40 -5.26 10.41
C SER A 96 -1.69 -6.66 10.96
N PRO A 97 -1.28 -7.73 10.26
CA PRO A 97 -1.34 -9.05 10.84
C PRO A 97 -0.31 -9.21 11.95
N VAL A 98 -0.58 -10.10 12.89
CA VAL A 98 0.44 -10.59 13.84
C VAL A 98 1.42 -11.46 13.05
N ASN A 99 2.71 -11.16 13.11
CA ASN A 99 3.72 -11.96 12.43
C ASN A 99 3.97 -13.30 13.18
N PRO A 100 4.63 -14.30 12.55
CA PRO A 100 4.88 -15.61 13.17
C PRO A 100 5.70 -15.57 14.46
N LYS A 101 6.36 -14.43 14.77
CA LYS A 101 7.11 -14.23 16.01
C LYS A 101 6.32 -13.46 17.09
N GLY A 102 5.02 -13.23 16.84
CA GLY A 102 4.13 -12.52 17.76
C GLY A 102 4.20 -10.99 17.69
N GLY A 103 5.02 -10.43 16.80
CA GLY A 103 5.08 -8.96 16.61
C GLY A 103 3.90 -8.45 15.78
N TRP A 104 3.43 -7.26 16.09
CA TRP A 104 2.34 -6.60 15.37
C TRP A 104 2.49 -5.08 15.39
N THR A 105 1.80 -4.40 14.50
CA THR A 105 1.62 -2.96 14.49
C THR A 105 0.12 -2.66 14.34
N TYR A 106 -0.34 -1.49 14.78
CA TYR A 106 -1.78 -1.16 14.77
C TYR A 106 -2.36 -1.13 13.35
N LEU A 107 -1.67 -0.45 12.44
CA LEU A 107 -2.03 -0.34 11.03
C LEU A 107 -0.86 -0.76 10.15
N SER A 108 -1.11 -0.94 8.87
CA SER A 108 -0.07 -1.10 7.85
C SER A 108 -0.21 -0.01 6.79
N ALA A 109 0.76 0.88 6.73
CA ALA A 109 0.79 1.97 5.75
C ALA A 109 1.41 1.57 4.40
N GLY A 110 1.65 0.28 4.18
CA GLY A 110 2.16 -0.22 2.89
C GLY A 110 1.14 -0.11 1.76
N GLN A 111 -0.16 -0.15 2.07
CA GLN A 111 -1.26 0.03 1.13
C GLN A 111 -2.40 0.77 1.80
N PHE A 112 -2.98 1.75 1.11
CA PHE A 112 -4.16 2.46 1.57
C PHE A 112 -4.86 3.19 0.43
N PHE A 113 -6.16 3.43 0.59
CA PHE A 113 -6.92 4.35 -0.26
C PHE A 113 -7.07 5.69 0.45
N LEU A 114 -6.93 6.76 -0.31
CA LEU A 114 -7.14 8.12 0.17
C LEU A 114 -8.12 8.85 -0.75
N LYS A 115 -9.21 9.38 -0.18
CA LYS A 115 -10.24 10.12 -0.91
C LYS A 115 -9.75 11.51 -1.26
N ASN A 116 -10.05 11.99 -2.47
CA ASN A 116 -9.76 13.37 -2.83
C ASN A 116 -10.77 14.33 -2.18
N ASN A 117 -10.45 14.77 -0.97
CA ASN A 117 -11.22 15.77 -0.26
C ASN A 117 -10.30 16.61 0.67
N ARG A 118 -10.86 17.64 1.26
CA ARG A 118 -10.11 18.54 2.15
C ARG A 118 -9.53 17.81 3.36
N ARG A 119 -10.27 16.87 3.95
CA ARG A 119 -9.82 16.09 5.12
C ARG A 119 -8.55 15.29 4.83
N ALA A 120 -8.49 14.69 3.63
CA ALA A 120 -7.30 13.96 3.17
C ALA A 120 -6.09 14.88 2.95
N GLN A 121 -6.30 16.07 2.38
CA GLN A 121 -5.21 17.04 2.18
C GLN A 121 -4.66 17.50 3.54
N ASP A 122 -5.53 17.85 4.48
CA ASP A 122 -5.13 18.25 5.84
C ASP A 122 -4.39 17.12 6.56
N PHE A 123 -4.82 15.86 6.37
CA PHE A 123 -4.15 14.67 6.91
C PHE A 123 -2.73 14.51 6.34
N LEU A 124 -2.56 14.60 5.01
CA LEU A 124 -1.23 14.49 4.38
C LEU A 124 -0.28 15.59 4.86
N ASP A 125 -0.79 16.82 4.97
CA ASP A 125 0.00 17.96 5.44
C ASP A 125 0.43 17.78 6.90
N GLU A 126 -0.46 17.31 7.77
CA GLU A 126 -0.16 17.02 9.17
C GLU A 126 0.86 15.89 9.33
N VAL A 127 0.74 14.80 8.52
CA VAL A 127 1.72 13.71 8.52
C VAL A 127 3.10 14.24 8.11
N LEU A 128 3.19 15.07 7.08
CA LEU A 128 4.46 15.67 6.64
C LEU A 128 5.05 16.64 7.66
N ALA A 129 4.20 17.39 8.37
CA ALA A 129 4.63 18.37 9.38
C ALA A 129 5.04 17.73 10.71
N THR A 130 4.67 16.47 10.97
CA THR A 130 4.92 15.81 12.26
C THR A 130 6.27 15.10 12.28
N PRO A 131 7.22 15.50 13.15
CA PRO A 131 8.46 14.76 13.31
C PRO A 131 8.24 13.35 13.88
N VAL A 132 9.01 12.37 13.40
CA VAL A 132 8.93 10.96 13.88
C VAL A 132 9.13 10.88 15.39
N GLU A 133 10.01 11.72 15.96
CA GLU A 133 10.28 11.75 17.39
C GLU A 133 9.07 12.23 18.23
N THR A 134 8.20 13.04 17.65
CA THR A 134 6.92 13.42 18.28
C THR A 134 6.00 12.21 18.44
N ALA A 135 5.86 11.42 17.37
CA ALA A 135 5.12 10.16 17.41
C ALA A 135 5.75 9.16 18.39
N ARG A 136 7.09 9.07 18.42
CA ARG A 136 7.84 8.19 19.34
C ARG A 136 7.57 8.54 20.81
N ALA A 137 7.61 9.81 21.16
CA ALA A 137 7.39 10.28 22.53
C ALA A 137 5.95 10.00 23.03
N TRP A 138 5.00 9.95 22.10
CA TRP A 138 3.60 9.67 22.40
C TRP A 138 3.26 8.17 22.39
N TRP A 139 4.09 7.32 21.77
CA TRP A 139 3.76 5.93 21.44
C TRP A 139 3.55 5.05 22.66
N ASP A 140 2.46 4.33 22.69
CA ASP A 140 2.18 3.26 23.64
C ASP A 140 2.16 1.90 22.93
N ALA A 141 3.23 1.12 23.12
CA ALA A 141 3.40 -0.17 22.46
C ALA A 141 2.34 -1.20 22.88
N SER A 142 1.70 -1.05 24.05
CA SER A 142 0.60 -1.94 24.47
C SER A 142 -0.66 -1.71 23.65
N ARG A 143 -0.84 -0.51 23.10
CA ARG A 143 -2.01 -0.10 22.30
C ARG A 143 -1.77 -0.14 20.81
N TYR A 144 -0.55 0.22 20.36
CA TYR A 144 -0.26 0.42 18.94
C TYR A 144 0.77 -0.56 18.40
N GLY A 145 1.29 -1.48 19.24
CA GLY A 145 2.27 -2.46 18.84
C GLY A 145 3.67 -1.89 18.67
N ILE A 146 4.45 -2.51 17.79
CA ILE A 146 5.86 -2.14 17.57
C ILE A 146 5.94 -0.77 16.92
N PHE A 147 6.79 0.12 17.48
CA PHE A 147 7.19 1.37 16.85
C PHE A 147 8.20 1.09 15.73
N THR A 148 7.88 1.45 14.50
CA THR A 148 8.69 1.15 13.31
C THR A 148 9.71 2.23 12.96
N GLY A 149 9.51 3.45 13.44
CA GLY A 149 10.36 4.62 13.20
C GLY A 149 10.15 5.26 11.83
N GLY A 150 8.98 5.07 11.22
CA GLY A 150 8.67 5.56 9.89
C GLY A 150 7.35 6.34 9.79
N ASP A 151 6.90 6.49 8.57
CA ASP A 151 5.65 7.16 8.22
C ASP A 151 4.41 6.50 8.85
N GLN A 152 4.40 5.17 8.96
CA GLN A 152 3.30 4.42 9.55
C GLN A 152 2.99 4.87 10.99
N ASP A 153 4.01 5.10 11.79
CA ASP A 153 3.82 5.51 13.19
C ASP A 153 3.28 6.95 13.27
N VAL A 154 3.75 7.81 12.37
CA VAL A 154 3.25 9.19 12.26
C VAL A 154 1.81 9.21 11.75
N ILE A 155 1.45 8.33 10.82
CA ILE A 155 0.06 8.14 10.37
C ILE A 155 -0.83 7.76 11.57
N VAL A 156 -0.44 6.75 12.36
CA VAL A 156 -1.20 6.34 13.56
C VAL A 156 -1.31 7.49 14.56
N TYR A 157 -0.20 8.15 14.86
CA TYR A 157 -0.17 9.32 15.73
C TYR A 157 -1.17 10.40 15.27
N THR A 158 -1.11 10.77 13.99
CA THR A 158 -1.98 11.80 13.40
C THR A 158 -3.44 11.41 13.49
N LEU A 159 -3.79 10.18 13.08
CA LEU A 159 -5.18 9.69 13.12
C LEU A 159 -5.78 9.75 14.53
N VAL A 160 -4.99 9.37 15.54
CA VAL A 160 -5.47 9.36 16.93
C VAL A 160 -5.52 10.76 17.52
N THR A 161 -4.45 11.54 17.41
CA THR A 161 -4.34 12.84 18.09
C THR A 161 -5.17 13.94 17.43
N ARG A 162 -5.52 13.78 16.15
CA ARG A 162 -6.39 14.69 15.40
C ARG A 162 -7.85 14.20 15.30
N ASN A 163 -8.21 13.16 16.05
CA ASN A 163 -9.56 12.55 16.05
C ASN A 163 -10.04 12.21 14.63
N MET A 164 -9.16 11.55 13.86
CA MET A 164 -9.45 11.15 12.47
C MET A 164 -9.78 9.66 12.33
N LEU A 165 -9.73 8.88 13.41
CA LEU A 165 -10.02 7.44 13.38
C LEU A 165 -11.47 7.14 13.00
N GLU A 166 -12.42 7.98 13.43
CA GLU A 166 -13.84 7.80 13.09
C GLU A 166 -14.12 8.00 11.61
N ASP A 167 -13.28 8.81 10.92
CA ASP A 167 -13.34 9.09 9.50
C ASP A 167 -12.41 8.12 8.70
N THR A 168 -11.93 7.05 9.35
CA THR A 168 -11.03 6.05 8.77
C THR A 168 -11.66 4.67 8.79
N LYS A 169 -11.80 4.04 7.62
CA LYS A 169 -12.17 2.63 7.53
C LYS A 169 -10.95 1.75 7.73
N ILE A 170 -10.90 1.01 8.83
CA ILE A 170 -9.84 0.02 9.08
C ILE A 170 -10.35 -1.35 8.64
N CYS A 171 -9.77 -1.89 7.58
CA CYS A 171 -10.07 -3.22 7.06
C CYS A 171 -9.24 -4.30 7.80
N PRO A 172 -9.70 -5.56 7.82
CA PRO A 172 -8.85 -6.66 8.25
C PRO A 172 -7.66 -6.80 7.27
N TYR A 173 -6.53 -7.34 7.76
CA TYR A 173 -5.28 -7.40 6.97
C TYR A 173 -5.42 -8.20 5.67
N ASP A 174 -6.27 -9.21 5.64
CA ASP A 174 -6.50 -10.08 4.49
C ASP A 174 -7.29 -9.40 3.35
N ALA A 175 -7.89 -8.24 3.60
CA ALA A 175 -8.52 -7.46 2.55
C ALA A 175 -7.52 -7.07 1.45
N PHE A 176 -6.44 -6.36 1.83
CA PHE A 176 -5.39 -5.95 0.86
C PHE A 176 -4.01 -5.75 1.52
N ASN A 177 -3.63 -6.62 2.48
CA ASN A 177 -2.34 -6.54 3.18
C ASN A 177 -1.85 -7.92 3.63
N SER A 178 -2.11 -8.97 2.83
CA SER A 178 -1.65 -10.32 3.15
C SER A 178 -0.13 -10.46 3.08
N ARG A 179 0.40 -11.45 3.76
CA ARG A 179 1.83 -11.75 3.84
C ARG A 179 2.12 -13.09 3.15
N PRO A 180 3.36 -13.37 2.73
CA PRO A 180 3.72 -14.63 2.08
C PRO A 180 3.32 -15.89 2.87
N TYR A 181 3.32 -15.81 4.21
CA TYR A 181 2.97 -16.92 5.08
C TYR A 181 1.45 -17.16 5.24
N HIS A 182 0.61 -16.30 4.67
CA HIS A 182 -0.84 -16.54 4.62
C HIS A 182 -1.26 -17.40 3.44
N TYR A 183 -0.40 -17.52 2.40
CA TYR A 183 -0.71 -18.23 1.17
C TYR A 183 -0.53 -19.74 1.34
N GLY A 184 -1.52 -20.52 0.91
CA GLY A 184 -1.49 -21.98 0.85
C GLY A 184 -1.03 -22.48 -0.52
N CYS A 185 -1.96 -22.95 -1.35
CA CYS A 185 -1.66 -23.65 -2.60
C CYS A 185 -1.81 -22.80 -3.86
N ARG A 186 -2.47 -21.66 -3.82
CA ARG A 186 -2.79 -20.85 -5.00
C ARG A 186 -2.32 -19.42 -4.82
N LEU A 187 -1.85 -18.81 -5.91
CA LEU A 187 -1.40 -17.42 -5.93
C LEU A 187 -2.56 -16.43 -5.72
N ASP A 188 -3.75 -16.76 -6.23
CA ASP A 188 -4.94 -15.92 -6.19
C ASP A 188 -5.83 -16.11 -4.94
N GLU A 189 -5.31 -16.76 -3.88
CA GLU A 189 -6.03 -16.93 -2.60
C GLU A 189 -6.30 -15.61 -1.90
N HIS A 190 -5.41 -14.63 -2.08
CA HIS A 190 -5.54 -13.29 -1.54
C HIS A 190 -5.43 -12.25 -2.65
N PHE A 191 -5.92 -11.05 -2.40
CA PHE A 191 -5.89 -9.95 -3.36
C PHE A 191 -4.47 -9.49 -3.70
N LEU A 192 -3.64 -9.29 -2.67
CA LEU A 192 -2.25 -8.92 -2.85
C LEU A 192 -1.36 -9.50 -1.75
N VAL A 193 -0.07 -9.65 -2.05
CA VAL A 193 0.98 -10.03 -1.10
C VAL A 193 1.90 -8.85 -0.84
N HIS A 194 2.27 -8.63 0.42
CA HIS A 194 3.18 -7.59 0.85
C HIS A 194 4.37 -8.19 1.60
N PHE A 195 5.60 -7.77 1.26
CA PHE A 195 6.88 -8.24 1.80
C PHE A 195 7.54 -7.16 2.70
N PRO A 196 6.90 -6.69 3.80
CA PRO A 196 7.45 -5.62 4.61
C PRO A 196 8.67 -6.07 5.39
N GLY A 197 9.64 -5.16 5.55
CA GLY A 197 10.86 -5.45 6.30
C GLY A 197 11.80 -6.41 5.54
N GLY A 198 12.84 -6.90 6.25
CA GLY A 198 13.79 -7.87 5.68
C GLY A 198 14.90 -7.25 4.81
N ARG A 199 16.07 -7.94 4.78
CA ARG A 199 17.25 -7.47 4.05
C ARG A 199 17.28 -7.99 2.60
N ASN A 200 16.63 -9.12 2.31
CA ASN A 200 16.67 -9.80 1.01
C ASN A 200 15.26 -9.92 0.41
N LYS A 201 14.60 -8.78 0.22
CA LYS A 201 13.22 -8.74 -0.32
C LYS A 201 13.13 -9.41 -1.70
N ARG A 202 14.13 -9.20 -2.57
CA ARG A 202 14.13 -9.77 -3.91
C ARG A 202 14.14 -11.30 -3.87
N ASP A 203 15.00 -11.90 -3.05
CA ASP A 203 15.04 -13.36 -2.90
C ASP A 203 13.71 -13.89 -2.35
N ALA A 204 13.11 -13.18 -1.37
CA ALA A 204 11.81 -13.57 -0.83
C ALA A 204 10.68 -13.53 -1.89
N VAL A 205 10.69 -12.54 -2.79
CA VAL A 205 9.74 -12.46 -3.90
C VAL A 205 9.96 -13.61 -4.90
N ILE A 206 11.22 -13.88 -5.27
CA ILE A 206 11.57 -14.98 -6.18
C ILE A 206 11.16 -16.34 -5.60
N GLU A 207 11.49 -16.61 -4.34
CA GLU A 207 11.12 -17.85 -3.64
C GLU A 207 9.59 -17.99 -3.56
N PHE A 208 8.90 -16.90 -3.25
CA PHE A 208 7.44 -16.90 -3.22
C PHE A 208 6.85 -17.19 -4.61
N GLY A 209 7.33 -16.51 -5.66
CA GLY A 209 6.87 -16.74 -7.03
C GLY A 209 7.09 -18.17 -7.49
N ALA A 210 8.28 -18.75 -7.19
CA ALA A 210 8.61 -20.12 -7.54
C ALA A 210 7.64 -21.17 -6.96
N ARG A 211 7.03 -20.91 -5.78
CA ARG A 211 5.99 -21.78 -5.19
C ARG A 211 4.76 -21.92 -6.09
N PHE A 212 4.48 -20.93 -6.91
CA PHE A 212 3.30 -20.85 -7.78
C PHE A 212 3.62 -20.92 -9.26
N GLY A 213 4.90 -21.17 -9.62
CA GLY A 213 5.34 -21.27 -11.01
C GLY A 213 5.37 -19.95 -11.77
N VAL A 214 5.51 -18.83 -11.06
CA VAL A 214 5.63 -17.48 -11.64
C VAL A 214 7.01 -16.87 -11.35
N ASP A 215 7.39 -15.87 -12.14
CA ASP A 215 8.65 -15.14 -11.97
C ASP A 215 8.56 -14.04 -10.88
N GLU A 216 9.59 -13.20 -10.79
CA GLU A 216 9.67 -12.09 -9.82
C GLU A 216 8.66 -10.95 -10.06
N THR A 217 7.86 -11.00 -11.14
CA THR A 217 6.74 -10.07 -11.36
C THR A 217 5.46 -10.54 -10.68
N LEU A 218 5.39 -11.78 -10.25
CA LEU A 218 4.21 -12.45 -9.68
C LEU A 218 2.97 -12.37 -10.58
N ILE A 219 3.18 -12.35 -11.90
CA ILE A 219 2.09 -12.40 -12.89
C ILE A 219 1.91 -13.84 -13.32
N ASN A 220 0.73 -14.40 -13.10
CA ASN A 220 0.35 -15.70 -13.65
C ASN A 220 0.10 -15.55 -15.15
N SER A 221 0.58 -16.48 -15.96
CA SER A 221 0.39 -16.48 -17.44
C SER A 221 -1.10 -16.38 -17.82
N ASP A 222 -1.97 -17.01 -17.07
CA ASP A 222 -3.42 -16.99 -17.29
C ASP A 222 -4.08 -15.65 -16.91
N GLN A 223 -3.38 -14.82 -16.13
CA GLN A 223 -3.80 -13.50 -15.66
C GLN A 223 -3.03 -12.36 -16.38
N ALA A 224 -2.02 -12.69 -17.16
CA ALA A 224 -1.33 -11.71 -17.98
C ALA A 224 -2.27 -11.23 -19.09
N LEU A 225 -2.27 -9.93 -19.36
CA LEU A 225 -2.96 -9.41 -20.53
C LEU A 225 -2.28 -10.01 -21.78
N ALA A 226 -3.09 -10.54 -22.69
CA ALA A 226 -2.61 -10.86 -24.02
C ALA A 226 -1.88 -9.62 -24.59
N PRO A 227 -0.73 -9.77 -25.27
CA PRO A 227 -0.07 -8.66 -25.91
C PRO A 227 -1.09 -7.96 -26.81
N THR A 228 -1.30 -6.67 -26.61
CA THR A 228 -2.06 -5.87 -27.57
C THR A 228 -1.30 -5.95 -28.87
N ILE A 229 -1.89 -6.61 -29.87
CA ILE A 229 -1.44 -6.47 -31.26
C ILE A 229 -1.71 -5.00 -31.57
N ASP A 230 -0.64 -4.19 -31.65
CA ASP A 230 -0.74 -2.87 -32.26
C ASP A 230 -1.13 -3.14 -33.71
N GLU A 231 -2.43 -3.00 -34.01
CA GLU A 231 -2.87 -2.85 -35.39
C GLU A 231 -2.35 -1.48 -35.84
N GLY A 232 -1.29 -1.50 -36.65
CA GLY A 232 -0.60 -0.38 -37.25
C GLY A 232 -1.44 0.47 -38.20
#